data_28a488bb431f43b146ec00a375b6d416
#
_entry.id   28a488bb431f43b146ec00a375b6d416
#
_cell.length_a   1.000
_cell.length_b   1.000
_cell.length_c   1.000
_cell.angle_alpha   90.00
_cell.angle_beta   90.00
_cell.angle_gamma   90.00
#
_symmetry.space_group_name_H-M   'P 1'
#
loop_
_entity.id
_entity.type
_entity.pdbx_description
1 polymer ?
#
loop_
_entity_poly.entity_id
_entity_poly.type
_entity_poly.pdbx_seq_one_letter_code
_entity_poly.pdbx_strand_id
1 'polypeptide(L)'
;MDTLIDSQSKFIEDLRQLYMLFQQDTGKLLATEDQEDDHAWNIYFYLGRLVYATGGKHRIRRLVRAIRQHAPNVNAQELLEYANPNSEAWEIKIIEQAIHENLLTTEQARAIIQSSIHEVLYSLCEQKNPKSSWEPLDSLAFKPIVALPVLQTLDSIVLAQLRWQQSGLSHVQNMIQKFSLDLAPYINNSDQLKIMLDADAISSKTYSNLNKILNGKNTLWDLSIIMHSSPIGVMRLLLPLVVDGIVAFREIPDWVLPNWKKPNKAPEVVRQGLIACIDDSPQIGLEMQRILEPLGFDVLIITEPLQSVSILLQRKPDLIFLDLIMPNTNGYELCTFLRKTTTFQEIPIVILTGRDGVIDRVRAKMAGSSDFLSKPPDLAKVLQILRKFLKVAEDI
;
A
#
# COMPACT_ATOMS: atom_id res chain seq x y z
N MET A 1 -5.67 15.56 27.59
CA MET A 1 -6.84 14.73 27.23
C MET A 1 -7.43 15.17 25.89
N ASP A 2 -7.40 16.45 25.57
CA ASP A 2 -7.99 17.01 24.32
C ASP A 2 -7.19 16.73 23.04
N THR A 3 -5.88 16.48 23.11
CA THR A 3 -5.01 16.32 21.93
C THR A 3 -5.13 14.98 21.20
N LEU A 4 -5.60 13.92 21.86
CA LEU A 4 -5.82 12.61 21.21
C LEU A 4 -7.20 12.50 20.55
N ILE A 5 -8.18 13.19 21.11
CA ILE A 5 -9.53 13.29 20.52
C ILE A 5 -9.47 14.12 19.24
N ASP A 6 -8.68 15.19 19.22
CA ASP A 6 -8.54 16.08 18.06
C ASP A 6 -7.85 15.41 16.85
N SER A 7 -6.83 14.57 17.05
CA SER A 7 -6.13 13.96 15.91
C SER A 7 -6.88 12.78 15.28
N GLN A 8 -7.62 12.00 16.07
CA GLN A 8 -8.43 10.88 15.56
C GLN A 8 -9.70 11.36 14.84
N SER A 9 -10.28 12.47 15.30
CA SER A 9 -11.39 13.09 14.60
C SER A 9 -10.94 13.76 13.30
N LYS A 10 -9.70 14.26 13.23
CA LYS A 10 -9.17 14.99 12.08
C LYS A 10 -9.07 14.13 10.81
N PHE A 11 -8.54 12.92 10.89
CA PHE A 11 -8.46 12.06 9.70
C PHE A 11 -9.84 11.73 9.12
N ILE A 12 -10.82 11.43 9.99
CA ILE A 12 -12.19 11.16 9.55
C ILE A 12 -12.82 12.44 8.96
N GLU A 13 -12.55 13.60 9.54
CA GLU A 13 -12.99 14.89 9.02
C GLU A 13 -12.37 15.16 7.64
N ASP A 14 -11.06 14.98 7.50
CA ASP A 14 -10.34 15.10 6.23
C ASP A 14 -10.90 14.13 5.19
N LEU A 15 -11.21 12.89 5.58
CA LEU A 15 -11.80 11.89 4.68
C LEU A 15 -13.23 12.24 4.27
N ARG A 16 -14.02 12.82 5.17
CA ARG A 16 -15.35 13.35 4.86
C ARG A 16 -15.27 14.54 3.89
N GLN A 17 -14.34 15.47 4.10
CA GLN A 17 -14.12 16.60 3.20
C GLN A 17 -13.66 16.13 1.81
N LEU A 18 -12.70 15.20 1.74
CA LEU A 18 -12.29 14.60 0.47
C LEU A 18 -13.46 13.90 -0.23
N TYR A 19 -14.27 13.14 0.50
CA TYR A 19 -15.46 12.51 -0.06
C TYR A 19 -16.44 13.52 -0.65
N MET A 20 -16.64 14.67 0.00
CA MET A 20 -17.51 15.74 -0.53
C MET A 20 -17.00 16.31 -1.86
N LEU A 21 -15.71 16.27 -2.13
CA LEU A 21 -15.11 16.69 -3.40
C LEU A 21 -15.27 15.64 -4.51
N PHE A 22 -15.30 14.34 -4.18
CA PHE A 22 -15.24 13.22 -5.14
C PHE A 22 -16.48 12.31 -5.10
N GLN A 23 -17.65 12.86 -4.76
CA GLN A 23 -18.91 12.11 -4.50
C GLN A 23 -19.38 11.20 -5.66
N GLN A 24 -18.95 11.45 -6.89
CA GLN A 24 -19.35 10.68 -8.07
C GLN A 24 -18.16 10.03 -8.78
N ASP A 25 -16.96 10.20 -8.25
CA ASP A 25 -15.75 9.77 -8.92
C ASP A 25 -15.42 8.30 -8.62
N THR A 26 -14.68 7.72 -9.55
CA THR A 26 -14.00 6.44 -9.38
C THR A 26 -12.53 6.73 -9.14
N GLY A 27 -11.96 6.14 -8.09
CA GLY A 27 -10.56 6.41 -7.77
C GLY A 27 -10.09 5.65 -6.53
N LYS A 28 -8.87 5.97 -6.15
CA LYS A 28 -8.18 5.39 -5.01
C LYS A 28 -7.66 6.49 -4.10
N LEU A 29 -7.92 6.38 -2.80
CA LEU A 29 -7.27 7.17 -1.78
C LEU A 29 -6.08 6.36 -1.24
N LEU A 30 -4.89 6.88 -1.43
CA LEU A 30 -3.67 6.38 -0.83
C LEU A 30 -3.46 7.08 0.51
N ALA A 31 -3.26 6.32 1.59
CA ALA A 31 -2.94 6.86 2.91
C ALA A 31 -1.65 6.24 3.44
N THR A 32 -0.77 7.05 4.04
CA THR A 32 0.52 6.63 4.61
C THR A 32 0.77 7.32 5.95
N GLU A 33 1.43 6.67 6.88
CA GLU A 33 1.84 7.30 8.15
C GLU A 33 3.09 8.19 7.95
N ASP A 34 4.11 7.68 7.23
CA ASP A 34 5.34 8.39 6.85
C ASP A 34 5.76 8.06 5.43
N GLN A 35 6.60 8.90 4.80
CA GLN A 35 7.06 8.72 3.42
C GLN A 35 7.93 7.47 3.17
N GLU A 36 8.42 6.82 4.21
CA GLU A 36 9.29 5.64 4.14
C GLU A 36 8.58 4.34 4.54
N ASP A 37 7.26 4.36 4.76
CA ASP A 37 6.55 3.20 5.29
C ASP A 37 6.04 2.29 4.16
N ASP A 38 6.54 1.05 4.11
CA ASP A 38 6.09 -0.04 3.23
C ASP A 38 4.62 -0.45 3.48
N HIS A 39 3.92 0.23 4.40
CA HIS A 39 2.59 -0.13 4.88
C HIS A 39 1.49 0.85 4.49
N ALA A 40 1.52 1.34 3.25
CA ALA A 40 0.45 2.19 2.74
C ALA A 40 -0.93 1.50 2.75
N TRP A 41 -1.97 2.29 2.95
CA TRP A 41 -3.36 1.86 2.81
C TRP A 41 -3.94 2.38 1.51
N ASN A 42 -4.68 1.52 0.81
CA ASN A 42 -5.39 1.84 -0.42
C ASN A 42 -6.90 1.68 -0.18
N ILE A 43 -7.65 2.74 -0.36
CA ILE A 43 -9.11 2.77 -0.21
C ILE A 43 -9.72 3.07 -1.58
N TYR A 44 -10.51 2.13 -2.11
CA TYR A 44 -11.06 2.20 -3.47
C TYR A 44 -12.51 2.66 -3.47
N PHE A 45 -12.80 3.60 -4.35
CA PHE A 45 -14.12 4.16 -4.57
C PHE A 45 -14.58 3.90 -6.00
N TYR A 46 -15.85 3.59 -6.14
CA TYR A 46 -16.51 3.44 -7.44
C TYR A 46 -17.82 4.23 -7.45
N LEU A 47 -17.91 5.23 -8.31
CA LEU A 47 -19.04 6.16 -8.37
C LEU A 47 -19.44 6.68 -6.98
N GLY A 48 -18.45 7.15 -6.21
CA GLY A 48 -18.63 7.69 -4.87
C GLY A 48 -19.03 6.66 -3.79
N ARG A 49 -18.97 5.37 -4.08
CA ARG A 49 -19.19 4.31 -3.09
C ARG A 49 -17.89 3.66 -2.69
N LEU A 50 -17.74 3.34 -1.42
CA LEU A 50 -16.60 2.60 -0.92
C LEU A 50 -16.76 1.13 -1.29
N VAL A 51 -15.82 0.60 -2.08
CA VAL A 51 -15.92 -0.75 -2.65
C VAL A 51 -14.87 -1.71 -2.13
N TYR A 52 -13.72 -1.21 -1.69
CA TYR A 52 -12.66 -2.02 -1.12
C TYR A 52 -11.68 -1.16 -0.32
N ALA A 53 -10.98 -1.77 0.65
CA ALA A 53 -9.86 -1.17 1.34
C ALA A 53 -8.83 -2.25 1.70
N THR A 54 -7.55 -1.95 1.53
CA THR A 54 -6.43 -2.86 1.80
C THR A 54 -5.18 -2.09 2.24
N GLY A 55 -4.11 -2.78 2.55
CA GLY A 55 -2.86 -2.19 3.04
C GLY A 55 -2.67 -2.37 4.55
N GLY A 56 -1.70 -1.65 5.11
CA GLY A 56 -1.30 -1.80 6.51
C GLY A 56 -0.50 -3.09 6.78
N LYS A 57 -0.22 -3.34 8.06
CA LYS A 57 0.75 -4.38 8.48
C LYS A 57 0.28 -5.82 8.25
N HIS A 58 -1.01 -6.13 8.40
CA HIS A 58 -1.53 -7.50 8.52
C HIS A 58 -2.56 -7.85 7.44
N ARG A 59 -2.20 -7.69 6.17
CA ARG A 59 -3.09 -7.94 5.01
C ARG A 59 -3.58 -9.38 4.95
N ILE A 60 -2.66 -10.34 5.09
CA ILE A 60 -2.98 -11.78 5.00
C ILE A 60 -3.77 -12.21 6.22
N ARG A 61 -3.34 -11.80 7.42
CA ARG A 61 -4.05 -12.11 8.66
C ARG A 61 -5.49 -11.59 8.63
N ARG A 62 -5.70 -10.37 8.17
CA ARG A 62 -7.02 -9.74 8.02
C ARG A 62 -7.92 -10.56 7.09
N LEU A 63 -7.44 -10.93 5.91
CA LEU A 63 -8.20 -11.75 4.98
C LEU A 63 -8.59 -13.09 5.61
N VAL A 64 -7.63 -13.79 6.21
CA VAL A 64 -7.88 -15.10 6.85
C VAL A 64 -8.85 -14.97 8.03
N ARG A 65 -8.75 -13.90 8.83
CA ARG A 65 -9.72 -13.61 9.89
C ARG A 65 -11.13 -13.46 9.35
N ALA A 66 -11.27 -12.61 8.33
CA ALA A 66 -12.56 -12.34 7.71
C ALA A 66 -13.18 -13.62 7.09
N ILE A 67 -12.37 -14.47 6.44
CA ILE A 67 -12.83 -15.77 5.94
C ILE A 67 -13.29 -16.66 7.09
N ARG A 68 -12.50 -16.82 8.15
CA ARG A 68 -12.87 -17.63 9.31
C ARG A 68 -14.14 -17.17 9.99
N GLN A 69 -14.37 -15.87 10.02
CA GLN A 69 -15.56 -15.27 10.64
C GLN A 69 -16.82 -15.49 9.81
N HIS A 70 -16.73 -15.30 8.48
CA HIS A 70 -17.91 -15.24 7.62
C HIS A 70 -18.11 -16.49 6.74
N ALA A 71 -17.07 -17.31 6.61
CA ALA A 71 -17.09 -18.56 5.84
C ALA A 71 -16.29 -19.66 6.58
N PRO A 72 -16.68 -20.07 7.80
CA PRO A 72 -15.88 -20.98 8.65
C PRO A 72 -15.66 -22.36 8.04
N ASN A 73 -16.49 -22.76 7.08
CA ASN A 73 -16.35 -24.04 6.37
C ASN A 73 -15.33 -23.99 5.22
N VAL A 74 -14.81 -22.81 4.90
CA VAL A 74 -13.84 -22.61 3.82
C VAL A 74 -12.43 -22.64 4.39
N ASN A 75 -11.55 -23.41 3.76
CA ASN A 75 -10.15 -23.43 4.13
C ASN A 75 -9.43 -22.20 3.58
N ALA A 76 -9.20 -21.22 4.45
CA ALA A 76 -8.54 -19.97 4.07
C ALA A 76 -7.12 -20.19 3.50
N GLN A 77 -6.41 -21.25 3.90
CA GLN A 77 -5.07 -21.55 3.39
C GLN A 77 -5.10 -21.97 1.92
N GLU A 78 -6.10 -22.76 1.51
CA GLU A 78 -6.29 -23.12 0.12
C GLU A 78 -6.58 -21.92 -0.77
N LEU A 79 -7.39 -20.96 -0.28
CA LEU A 79 -7.66 -19.73 -0.99
C LEU A 79 -6.40 -18.86 -1.18
N LEU A 80 -5.48 -18.87 -0.22
CA LEU A 80 -4.22 -18.13 -0.34
C LEU A 80 -3.29 -18.67 -1.43
N GLU A 81 -3.50 -19.89 -1.93
CA GLU A 81 -2.72 -20.44 -3.06
C GLU A 81 -3.00 -19.71 -4.38
N TYR A 82 -4.17 -19.08 -4.50
CA TYR A 82 -4.54 -18.22 -5.65
C TYR A 82 -3.93 -16.81 -5.58
N ALA A 83 -3.24 -16.46 -4.50
CA ALA A 83 -2.72 -15.12 -4.32
C ALA A 83 -1.64 -14.78 -5.36
N ASN A 84 -1.82 -13.65 -6.04
CA ASN A 84 -0.77 -13.03 -6.83
C ASN A 84 -0.29 -11.74 -6.13
N PRO A 85 0.79 -11.80 -5.35
CA PRO A 85 1.26 -10.66 -4.55
C PRO A 85 1.69 -9.45 -5.39
N ASN A 86 1.94 -9.62 -6.69
CA ASN A 86 2.27 -8.53 -7.60
C ASN A 86 1.03 -7.70 -8.01
N SER A 87 -0.17 -8.15 -7.65
CA SER A 87 -1.40 -7.39 -7.87
C SER A 87 -1.72 -6.54 -6.65
N GLU A 88 -1.94 -5.24 -6.83
CA GLU A 88 -2.22 -4.28 -5.74
C GLU A 88 -3.41 -4.71 -4.87
N ALA A 89 -4.47 -5.25 -5.48
CA ALA A 89 -5.70 -5.71 -4.80
C ALA A 89 -5.87 -7.23 -4.92
N TRP A 90 -4.81 -8.00 -4.65
CA TRP A 90 -4.80 -9.45 -4.81
C TRP A 90 -5.85 -10.16 -3.92
N GLU A 91 -6.16 -9.61 -2.76
CA GLU A 91 -7.13 -10.21 -1.83
C GLU A 91 -8.55 -10.25 -2.43
N ILE A 92 -8.97 -9.17 -3.12
CA ILE A 92 -10.30 -9.16 -3.74
C ILE A 92 -10.36 -10.11 -4.95
N LYS A 93 -9.24 -10.30 -5.66
CA LYS A 93 -9.16 -11.28 -6.76
C LYS A 93 -9.28 -12.72 -6.27
N ILE A 94 -8.72 -13.04 -5.10
CA ILE A 94 -8.95 -14.34 -4.45
C ILE A 94 -10.43 -14.55 -4.14
N ILE A 95 -11.11 -13.53 -3.62
CA ILE A 95 -12.54 -13.60 -3.31
C ILE A 95 -13.37 -13.76 -4.60
N GLU A 96 -13.05 -13.04 -5.68
CA GLU A 96 -13.68 -13.20 -6.98
C GLU A 96 -13.53 -14.64 -7.50
N GLN A 97 -12.32 -15.19 -7.44
CA GLN A 97 -12.04 -16.57 -7.85
C GLN A 97 -12.83 -17.57 -7.00
N ALA A 98 -12.84 -17.39 -5.68
CA ALA A 98 -13.57 -18.26 -4.77
C ALA A 98 -15.11 -18.24 -5.02
N ILE A 99 -15.67 -17.10 -5.44
CA ILE A 99 -17.07 -17.03 -5.89
C ILE A 99 -17.25 -17.82 -7.19
N HIS A 100 -16.35 -17.62 -8.15
CA HIS A 100 -16.42 -18.30 -9.45
C HIS A 100 -16.36 -19.84 -9.31
N GLU A 101 -15.55 -20.33 -8.37
CA GLU A 101 -15.41 -21.76 -8.08
C GLU A 101 -16.49 -22.29 -7.11
N ASN A 102 -17.46 -21.48 -6.73
CA ASN A 102 -18.53 -21.81 -5.77
C ASN A 102 -18.00 -22.22 -4.37
N LEU A 103 -16.81 -21.78 -3.99
CA LEU A 103 -16.25 -21.95 -2.64
C LEU A 103 -16.83 -20.95 -1.66
N LEU A 104 -17.18 -19.74 -2.15
CA LEU A 104 -17.83 -18.68 -1.38
C LEU A 104 -19.17 -18.29 -2.03
N THR A 105 -20.18 -18.09 -1.18
CA THR A 105 -21.38 -17.41 -1.64
C THR A 105 -21.15 -15.91 -1.79
N THR A 106 -21.95 -15.24 -2.61
CA THR A 106 -21.85 -13.77 -2.75
C THR A 106 -22.09 -13.05 -1.42
N GLU A 107 -22.93 -13.58 -0.52
CA GLU A 107 -23.16 -13.00 0.81
C GLU A 107 -21.95 -13.13 1.70
N GLN A 108 -21.31 -14.30 1.73
CA GLN A 108 -20.05 -14.51 2.46
C GLN A 108 -18.94 -13.57 1.94
N ALA A 109 -18.78 -13.46 0.64
CA ALA A 109 -17.82 -12.57 0.02
C ALA A 109 -18.07 -11.10 0.39
N ARG A 110 -19.33 -10.65 0.39
CA ARG A 110 -19.71 -9.30 0.85
C ARG A 110 -19.32 -9.07 2.29
N ALA A 111 -19.65 -10.01 3.17
CA ALA A 111 -19.34 -9.91 4.60
C ALA A 111 -17.82 -9.87 4.86
N ILE A 112 -17.03 -10.69 4.13
CA ILE A 112 -15.57 -10.71 4.19
C ILE A 112 -14.99 -9.34 3.81
N ILE A 113 -15.45 -8.76 2.69
CA ILE A 113 -14.97 -7.47 2.22
C ILE A 113 -15.38 -6.35 3.16
N GLN A 114 -16.62 -6.33 3.65
CA GLN A 114 -17.08 -5.34 4.62
C GLN A 114 -16.25 -5.37 5.91
N SER A 115 -15.99 -6.56 6.43
CA SER A 115 -15.17 -6.75 7.62
C SER A 115 -13.74 -6.23 7.40
N SER A 116 -13.15 -6.53 6.23
CA SER A 116 -11.82 -6.04 5.85
C SER A 116 -11.77 -4.52 5.74
N ILE A 117 -12.77 -3.89 5.11
CA ILE A 117 -12.90 -2.43 5.01
C ILE A 117 -12.96 -1.81 6.41
N HIS A 118 -13.81 -2.33 7.30
CA HIS A 118 -13.96 -1.82 8.65
C HIS A 118 -12.65 -1.90 9.44
N GLU A 119 -11.93 -3.02 9.36
CA GLU A 119 -10.66 -3.19 10.05
C GLU A 119 -9.58 -2.24 9.50
N VAL A 120 -9.49 -2.06 8.17
CA VAL A 120 -8.56 -1.11 7.55
C VAL A 120 -8.85 0.33 7.99
N LEU A 121 -10.10 0.76 7.92
CA LEU A 121 -10.48 2.12 8.33
C LEU A 121 -10.25 2.33 9.82
N TYR A 122 -10.54 1.33 10.65
CA TYR A 122 -10.28 1.40 12.09
C TYR A 122 -8.78 1.57 12.37
N SER A 123 -7.93 0.72 11.77
CA SER A 123 -6.47 0.78 11.93
C SER A 123 -5.89 2.12 11.43
N LEU A 124 -6.43 2.66 10.34
CA LEU A 124 -6.00 3.94 9.79
C LEU A 124 -6.37 5.12 10.72
N CYS A 125 -7.53 5.04 11.38
CA CYS A 125 -7.93 6.03 12.37
C CYS A 125 -7.12 5.99 13.68
N GLU A 126 -6.38 4.92 13.94
CA GLU A 126 -5.43 4.83 15.07
C GLU A 126 -4.10 5.56 14.78
N GLN A 127 -3.81 5.89 13.51
CA GLN A 127 -2.58 6.59 13.13
C GLN A 127 -2.62 8.06 13.55
N LYS A 128 -1.48 8.62 13.95
CA LYS A 128 -1.42 9.98 14.52
C LYS A 128 -1.61 11.08 13.49
N ASN A 129 -1.03 10.95 12.30
CA ASN A 129 -1.08 11.96 11.23
C ASN A 129 -0.97 11.30 9.86
N PRO A 130 -1.92 10.46 9.44
CA PRO A 130 -1.84 9.85 8.13
C PRO A 130 -1.97 10.90 7.05
N LYS A 131 -1.05 10.88 6.10
CA LYS A 131 -1.11 11.70 4.88
C LYS A 131 -1.96 10.96 3.87
N SER A 132 -2.84 11.66 3.18
CA SER A 132 -3.68 11.07 2.15
C SER A 132 -3.55 11.82 0.84
N SER A 133 -3.60 11.08 -0.27
CA SER A 133 -3.65 11.60 -1.62
C SER A 133 -4.69 10.88 -2.45
N TRP A 134 -5.42 11.61 -3.29
CA TRP A 134 -6.41 11.07 -4.20
C TRP A 134 -5.79 10.76 -5.56
N GLU A 135 -6.04 9.57 -6.07
CA GLU A 135 -5.67 9.13 -7.41
C GLU A 135 -6.95 8.78 -8.18
N PRO A 136 -7.36 9.60 -9.18
CA PRO A 136 -8.49 9.28 -10.02
C PRO A 136 -8.15 8.07 -10.90
N LEU A 137 -9.14 7.19 -11.13
CA LEU A 137 -9.01 5.98 -11.94
C LEU A 137 -10.11 5.96 -13.01
N ASP A 138 -9.76 5.64 -14.25
CA ASP A 138 -10.74 5.44 -15.33
C ASP A 138 -11.59 4.19 -15.07
N SER A 139 -11.00 3.17 -14.48
CA SER A 139 -11.66 1.93 -14.08
C SER A 139 -10.93 1.23 -12.95
N LEU A 140 -11.63 0.36 -12.22
CA LEU A 140 -11.01 -0.49 -11.20
C LEU A 140 -10.39 -1.74 -11.85
N ALA A 141 -9.29 -2.22 -11.29
CA ALA A 141 -8.63 -3.46 -11.69
C ALA A 141 -9.39 -4.73 -11.25
N PHE A 142 -10.56 -4.58 -10.61
CA PHE A 142 -11.43 -5.64 -10.11
C PHE A 142 -12.90 -5.22 -10.20
N LYS A 143 -13.81 -6.20 -10.14
CA LYS A 143 -15.24 -5.95 -10.12
C LYS A 143 -15.71 -5.67 -8.69
N PRO A 144 -16.43 -4.55 -8.42
CA PRO A 144 -16.98 -4.28 -7.10
C PRO A 144 -17.98 -5.38 -6.67
N ILE A 145 -17.72 -5.99 -5.51
CA ILE A 145 -18.63 -6.97 -4.88
C ILE A 145 -19.54 -6.29 -3.86
N VAL A 146 -19.05 -5.21 -3.27
CA VAL A 146 -19.80 -4.34 -2.36
C VAL A 146 -19.77 -2.90 -2.84
N ALA A 147 -20.73 -2.09 -2.39
CA ALA A 147 -20.79 -0.65 -2.64
C ALA A 147 -21.36 0.04 -1.40
N LEU A 148 -20.48 0.37 -0.44
CA LEU A 148 -20.88 0.89 0.88
C LEU A 148 -21.09 2.41 0.83
N PRO A 149 -22.10 2.94 1.53
CA PRO A 149 -22.23 4.37 1.75
C PRO A 149 -21.09 4.88 2.63
N VAL A 150 -20.29 5.80 2.11
CA VAL A 150 -19.07 6.27 2.77
C VAL A 150 -19.36 6.84 4.17
N LEU A 151 -20.29 7.79 4.26
CA LEU A 151 -20.59 8.47 5.54
C LEU A 151 -21.08 7.50 6.62
N GLN A 152 -21.97 6.55 6.27
CA GLN A 152 -22.44 5.55 7.23
C GLN A 152 -21.32 4.63 7.69
N THR A 153 -20.40 4.26 6.77
CA THR A 153 -19.25 3.43 7.10
C THR A 153 -18.32 4.18 8.06
N LEU A 154 -18.01 5.45 7.78
CA LEU A 154 -17.20 6.28 8.67
C LEU A 154 -17.86 6.49 10.04
N ASP A 155 -19.16 6.72 10.10
CA ASP A 155 -19.90 6.85 11.36
C ASP A 155 -19.81 5.57 12.19
N SER A 156 -19.84 4.39 11.55
CA SER A 156 -19.67 3.11 12.25
C SER A 156 -18.28 2.97 12.89
N ILE A 157 -17.23 3.46 12.23
CA ILE A 157 -15.86 3.48 12.76
C ILE A 157 -15.73 4.43 13.94
N VAL A 158 -16.30 5.65 13.82
CA VAL A 158 -16.34 6.62 14.93
C VAL A 158 -17.02 6.02 16.14
N LEU A 159 -18.17 5.37 15.95
CA LEU A 159 -18.89 4.71 17.04
C LEU A 159 -18.08 3.57 17.67
N ALA A 160 -17.33 2.81 16.91
CA ALA A 160 -16.44 1.77 17.43
C ALA A 160 -15.32 2.37 18.29
N GLN A 161 -14.72 3.48 17.86
CA GLN A 161 -13.70 4.19 18.62
C GLN A 161 -14.27 4.84 19.90
N LEU A 162 -15.44 5.46 19.82
CA LEU A 162 -16.12 6.00 20.99
C LEU A 162 -16.44 4.92 22.05
N ARG A 163 -16.90 3.74 21.60
CA ARG A 163 -17.11 2.59 22.50
C ARG A 163 -15.81 2.15 23.16
N TRP A 164 -14.70 2.17 22.43
CA TRP A 164 -13.38 1.89 23.00
C TRP A 164 -13.03 2.91 24.09
N GLN A 165 -13.14 4.20 23.81
CA GLN A 165 -12.85 5.28 24.76
C GLN A 165 -13.74 5.19 26.02
N GLN A 166 -15.03 4.92 25.84
CA GLN A 166 -16.00 4.77 26.94
C GLN A 166 -15.86 3.44 27.72
N SER A 167 -15.08 2.50 27.20
CA SER A 167 -14.90 1.19 27.84
C SER A 167 -14.07 1.21 29.12
N GLY A 168 -13.44 2.33 29.46
CA GLY A 168 -12.49 2.46 30.56
C GLY A 168 -11.09 1.93 30.25
N LEU A 169 -10.83 1.51 29.01
CA LEU A 169 -9.54 0.95 28.58
C LEU A 169 -8.52 2.02 28.12
N SER A 170 -8.87 3.29 28.15
CA SER A 170 -7.99 4.39 27.69
C SER A 170 -6.66 4.47 28.45
N HIS A 171 -6.65 4.06 29.74
CA HIS A 171 -5.40 4.02 30.51
C HIS A 171 -4.43 2.93 30.04
N VAL A 172 -4.93 1.86 29.40
CA VAL A 172 -4.08 0.79 28.83
C VAL A 172 -3.25 1.35 27.67
N GLN A 173 -3.84 2.25 26.87
CA GLN A 173 -3.12 2.91 25.76
C GLN A 173 -1.93 3.76 26.28
N ASN A 174 -2.03 4.28 27.50
CA ASN A 174 -0.94 5.01 28.13
C ASN A 174 0.14 4.07 28.73
N MET A 175 -0.21 2.84 29.09
CA MET A 175 0.71 1.84 29.64
C MET A 175 1.52 1.13 28.52
N ILE A 176 0.92 1.01 27.32
CA ILE A 176 1.51 0.29 26.19
C ILE A 176 1.92 1.30 25.13
N GLN A 177 3.24 1.44 24.90
CA GLN A 177 3.73 2.29 23.84
C GLN A 177 3.17 1.83 22.48
N LYS A 178 2.60 2.78 21.71
CA LYS A 178 2.01 2.51 20.39
C LYS A 178 0.96 1.38 20.42
N PHE A 179 0.03 1.46 21.38
CA PHE A 179 -1.06 0.49 21.44
C PHE A 179 -1.84 0.45 20.12
N SER A 180 -2.04 -0.77 19.62
CA SER A 180 -2.87 -1.07 18.46
C SER A 180 -3.50 -2.45 18.65
N LEU A 181 -4.65 -2.68 18.01
CA LEU A 181 -5.29 -3.99 17.98
C LEU A 181 -4.49 -5.04 17.18
N ASP A 182 -3.46 -4.61 16.44
CA ASP A 182 -2.50 -5.47 15.75
C ASP A 182 -1.41 -6.04 16.65
N LEU A 183 -1.33 -5.62 17.91
CA LEU A 183 -0.40 -6.18 18.87
C LEU A 183 -0.83 -7.57 19.33
N ALA A 184 0.16 -8.44 19.52
CA ALA A 184 -0.03 -9.81 20.00
C ALA A 184 0.29 -9.92 21.50
N PRO A 185 -0.69 -10.23 22.36
CA PRO A 185 -0.46 -10.47 23.77
C PRO A 185 0.29 -11.79 24.00
N TYR A 186 1.19 -11.78 24.96
CA TYR A 186 1.91 -12.96 25.39
C TYR A 186 2.10 -12.99 26.90
N ILE A 187 2.30 -14.19 27.47
CA ILE A 187 2.61 -14.34 28.88
C ILE A 187 4.05 -13.91 29.11
N ASN A 188 4.21 -12.80 29.82
CA ASN A 188 5.50 -12.22 30.18
C ASN A 188 6.05 -12.80 31.48
N ASN A 189 5.17 -13.12 32.44
CA ASN A 189 5.51 -13.68 33.74
C ASN A 189 4.71 -14.97 33.99
N SER A 190 5.32 -16.09 33.58
CA SER A 190 4.71 -17.43 33.73
C SER A 190 4.64 -17.88 35.20
N ASP A 191 5.58 -17.44 36.04
CA ASP A 191 5.63 -17.84 37.45
C ASP A 191 4.46 -17.21 38.23
N GLN A 192 4.18 -15.93 37.98
CA GLN A 192 3.02 -15.24 38.55
C GLN A 192 1.71 -15.90 38.14
N LEU A 193 1.58 -16.26 36.85
CA LEU A 193 0.38 -16.98 36.36
C LEU A 193 0.22 -18.35 37.04
N LYS A 194 1.35 -19.05 37.32
CA LYS A 194 1.35 -20.30 38.04
C LYS A 194 0.94 -20.13 39.51
N ILE A 195 1.42 -19.07 40.17
CA ILE A 195 1.00 -18.72 41.51
C ILE A 195 -0.53 -18.52 41.59
N MET A 196 -1.15 -17.88 40.57
CA MET A 196 -2.60 -17.72 40.51
C MET A 196 -3.34 -19.08 40.41
N LEU A 197 -2.74 -20.06 39.70
CA LEU A 197 -3.28 -21.42 39.61
C LEU A 197 -3.15 -22.13 40.96
N ASP A 198 -1.98 -22.08 41.58
CA ASP A 198 -1.69 -22.74 42.86
C ASP A 198 -2.53 -22.16 44.04
N ALA A 199 -2.90 -20.89 43.92
CA ALA A 199 -3.80 -20.19 44.86
C ALA A 199 -5.30 -20.38 44.55
N ASP A 200 -5.67 -21.27 43.62
CA ASP A 200 -7.04 -21.49 43.14
C ASP A 200 -7.75 -20.22 42.62
N ALA A 201 -6.97 -19.15 42.31
CA ALA A 201 -7.51 -17.93 41.73
C ALA A 201 -7.98 -18.13 40.27
N ILE A 202 -7.39 -19.09 39.57
CA ILE A 202 -7.81 -19.54 38.24
C ILE A 202 -7.87 -21.06 38.15
N SER A 203 -8.77 -21.59 37.34
CA SER A 203 -8.87 -23.05 37.14
C SER A 203 -7.73 -23.56 36.23
N SER A 204 -7.40 -24.86 36.37
CA SER A 204 -6.43 -25.53 35.47
C SER A 204 -6.81 -25.42 33.99
N LYS A 205 -8.11 -25.41 33.69
CA LYS A 205 -8.63 -25.20 32.32
C LYS A 205 -8.33 -23.77 31.83
N THR A 206 -8.57 -22.78 32.68
CA THR A 206 -8.28 -21.36 32.37
C THR A 206 -6.80 -21.17 32.16
N TYR A 207 -5.96 -21.69 33.04
CA TYR A 207 -4.50 -21.66 32.90
C TYR A 207 -4.03 -22.26 31.54
N SER A 208 -4.53 -23.45 31.19
CA SER A 208 -4.21 -24.12 29.93
C SER A 208 -4.66 -23.30 28.73
N ASN A 209 -5.86 -22.70 28.77
CA ASN A 209 -6.39 -21.87 27.70
C ASN A 209 -5.57 -20.57 27.53
N LEU A 210 -5.24 -19.89 28.64
CA LEU A 210 -4.42 -18.66 28.58
C LEU A 210 -3.05 -18.96 27.95
N ASN A 211 -2.37 -20.05 28.32
CA ASN A 211 -1.10 -20.46 27.73
C ASN A 211 -1.20 -20.75 26.21
N LYS A 212 -2.35 -21.28 25.76
CA LYS A 212 -2.55 -21.57 24.32
C LYS A 212 -2.79 -20.31 23.50
N ILE A 213 -3.59 -19.37 24.00
CA ILE A 213 -4.01 -18.19 23.24
C ILE A 213 -3.06 -17.01 23.39
N LEU A 214 -2.42 -16.84 24.58
CA LEU A 214 -1.47 -15.76 24.88
C LEU A 214 -0.03 -16.18 24.59
N ASN A 215 0.20 -16.68 23.38
CA ASN A 215 1.50 -17.20 22.94
C ASN A 215 2.31 -16.17 22.13
N GLY A 216 1.79 -14.94 21.98
CA GLY A 216 2.37 -13.88 21.20
C GLY A 216 2.38 -14.13 19.69
N LYS A 217 1.50 -14.99 19.18
CA LYS A 217 1.34 -15.28 17.73
C LYS A 217 0.01 -14.77 17.17
N ASN A 218 -0.94 -14.45 18.04
CA ASN A 218 -2.26 -13.97 17.70
C ASN A 218 -2.40 -12.51 18.13
N THR A 219 -2.85 -11.64 17.23
CA THR A 219 -3.17 -10.24 17.54
C THR A 219 -4.45 -10.14 18.37
N LEU A 220 -4.75 -8.95 18.92
CA LEU A 220 -6.04 -8.72 19.58
C LEU A 220 -7.22 -8.92 18.61
N TRP A 221 -7.05 -8.56 17.34
CA TRP A 221 -8.00 -8.90 16.28
C TRP A 221 -8.18 -10.42 16.13
N ASP A 222 -7.08 -11.21 16.10
CA ASP A 222 -7.15 -12.67 16.00
C ASP A 222 -7.87 -13.25 17.21
N LEU A 223 -7.54 -12.77 18.42
CA LEU A 223 -8.17 -13.23 19.65
C LEU A 223 -9.65 -12.91 19.69
N SER A 224 -10.09 -11.78 19.13
CA SER A 224 -11.52 -11.44 19.07
C SER A 224 -12.34 -12.50 18.32
N ILE A 225 -11.79 -13.05 17.24
CA ILE A 225 -12.41 -14.13 16.48
C ILE A 225 -12.33 -15.46 17.22
N ILE A 226 -11.14 -15.83 17.74
CA ILE A 226 -10.92 -17.09 18.47
C ILE A 226 -11.83 -17.19 19.71
N MET A 227 -12.03 -16.07 20.40
CA MET A 227 -12.83 -16.02 21.64
C MET A 227 -14.30 -15.66 21.39
N HIS A 228 -14.72 -15.49 20.13
CA HIS A 228 -16.07 -15.02 19.77
C HIS A 228 -16.50 -13.78 20.57
N SER A 229 -15.59 -12.81 20.71
CA SER A 229 -15.78 -11.61 21.51
C SER A 229 -15.34 -10.37 20.74
N SER A 230 -15.81 -9.18 21.16
CA SER A 230 -15.27 -7.94 20.60
C SER A 230 -13.84 -7.68 21.10
N PRO A 231 -13.01 -6.89 20.37
CA PRO A 231 -11.70 -6.49 20.88
C PRO A 231 -11.74 -5.83 22.26
N ILE A 232 -12.79 -5.06 22.56
CA ILE A 232 -13.05 -4.50 23.90
C ILE A 232 -13.26 -5.60 24.92
N GLY A 233 -14.05 -6.63 24.58
CA GLY A 233 -14.31 -7.77 25.45
C GLY A 233 -13.02 -8.56 25.75
N VAL A 234 -12.20 -8.81 24.73
CA VAL A 234 -10.89 -9.46 24.90
C VAL A 234 -9.99 -8.63 25.84
N MET A 235 -9.89 -7.31 25.60
CA MET A 235 -9.05 -6.45 26.44
C MET A 235 -9.54 -6.36 27.89
N ARG A 236 -10.86 -6.35 28.12
CA ARG A 236 -11.40 -6.38 29.50
C ARG A 236 -11.01 -7.66 30.24
N LEU A 237 -10.98 -8.80 29.55
CA LEU A 237 -10.52 -10.06 30.12
C LEU A 237 -9.02 -10.07 30.42
N LEU A 238 -8.23 -9.43 29.58
CA LEU A 238 -6.77 -9.37 29.73
C LEU A 238 -6.32 -8.28 30.70
N LEU A 239 -7.16 -7.27 30.96
CA LEU A 239 -6.79 -6.08 31.73
C LEU A 239 -6.18 -6.39 33.12
N PRO A 240 -6.75 -7.26 33.94
CA PRO A 240 -6.14 -7.61 35.25
C PRO A 240 -4.72 -8.17 35.07
N LEU A 241 -4.54 -9.08 34.09
CA LEU A 241 -3.25 -9.71 33.81
C LEU A 241 -2.22 -8.72 33.25
N VAL A 242 -2.67 -7.69 32.52
CA VAL A 242 -1.80 -6.60 32.02
C VAL A 242 -1.36 -5.69 33.15
N VAL A 243 -2.28 -5.30 34.03
CA VAL A 243 -1.99 -4.46 35.20
C VAL A 243 -1.00 -5.16 36.15
N ASP A 244 -1.15 -6.46 36.34
CA ASP A 244 -0.26 -7.27 37.18
C ASP A 244 1.07 -7.64 36.49
N GLY A 245 1.30 -7.17 35.25
CA GLY A 245 2.53 -7.44 34.49
C GLY A 245 2.69 -8.90 34.03
N ILE A 246 1.63 -9.71 34.13
CA ILE A 246 1.61 -11.11 33.70
C ILE A 246 1.55 -11.20 32.17
N VAL A 247 0.79 -10.31 31.54
CA VAL A 247 0.63 -10.22 30.09
C VAL A 247 1.29 -8.96 29.58
N ALA A 248 2.09 -9.12 28.52
CA ALA A 248 2.67 -8.02 27.76
C ALA A 248 2.30 -8.15 26.27
N PHE A 249 2.62 -7.13 25.48
CA PHE A 249 2.30 -7.05 24.05
C PHE A 249 3.54 -6.92 23.21
N ARG A 250 3.49 -7.45 22.00
CA ARG A 250 4.56 -7.31 21.01
C ARG A 250 4.01 -7.15 19.61
N GLU A 251 4.76 -6.48 18.75
CA GLU A 251 4.51 -6.51 17.30
C GLU A 251 4.87 -7.87 16.73
N ILE A 252 4.12 -8.31 15.74
CA ILE A 252 4.38 -9.55 15.01
C ILE A 252 4.27 -9.28 13.51
N PRO A 253 5.04 -10.00 12.68
CA PRO A 253 4.91 -9.89 11.23
C PRO A 253 3.59 -10.48 10.74
N ASP A 254 3.18 -10.08 9.54
CA ASP A 254 2.09 -10.77 8.84
C ASP A 254 2.49 -12.21 8.48
N TRP A 255 1.52 -13.00 8.08
CA TRP A 255 1.80 -14.33 7.55
C TRP A 255 2.46 -14.22 6.17
N VAL A 256 3.07 -15.32 5.74
CA VAL A 256 3.67 -15.42 4.40
C VAL A 256 2.70 -16.19 3.51
N LEU A 257 2.47 -15.71 2.29
CA LEU A 257 1.68 -16.43 1.31
C LEU A 257 2.35 -17.78 0.94
N PRO A 258 1.58 -18.89 0.82
CA PRO A 258 2.15 -20.23 0.60
C PRO A 258 3.08 -20.32 -0.60
N ASN A 259 2.73 -19.66 -1.69
CA ASN A 259 3.51 -19.66 -2.94
C ASN A 259 4.39 -18.41 -3.10
N TRP A 260 4.39 -17.54 -2.10
CA TRP A 260 5.28 -16.42 -2.10
C TRP A 260 6.68 -16.88 -1.67
N LYS A 261 7.47 -17.36 -2.63
CA LYS A 261 8.91 -17.22 -2.48
C LYS A 261 9.10 -15.72 -2.29
N LYS A 262 9.36 -15.26 -1.03
CA LYS A 262 9.93 -13.93 -0.86
C LYS A 262 10.94 -13.79 -1.99
N PRO A 263 10.82 -12.81 -2.89
CA PRO A 263 11.93 -12.50 -3.78
C PRO A 263 13.09 -12.37 -2.80
N ASN A 264 14.08 -13.31 -2.90
CA ASN A 264 15.25 -13.37 -2.01
C ASN A 264 15.69 -11.93 -1.77
N LYS A 265 15.52 -11.39 -0.53
CA LYS A 265 15.62 -9.95 -0.20
C LYS A 265 15.27 -9.13 -1.41
N ALA A 266 14.14 -8.42 -1.51
CA ALA A 266 13.75 -7.70 -2.72
C ALA A 266 15.05 -7.40 -3.45
N PRO A 267 15.32 -7.97 -4.63
CA PRO A 267 16.69 -7.94 -5.14
C PRO A 267 17.07 -6.51 -4.89
N GLU A 268 18.08 -6.29 -4.04
CA GLU A 268 18.61 -4.93 -3.82
C GLU A 268 18.48 -4.39 -5.21
N VAL A 269 17.46 -3.49 -5.46
CA VAL A 269 17.18 -3.09 -6.85
C VAL A 269 18.49 -2.51 -7.20
N VAL A 270 19.31 -3.32 -7.88
CA VAL A 270 20.63 -2.86 -8.32
C VAL A 270 20.19 -1.75 -9.23
N ARG A 271 20.20 -0.53 -8.66
CA ARG A 271 19.75 0.66 -9.36
C ARG A 271 20.52 0.65 -10.64
N GLN A 272 19.85 0.29 -11.71
CA GLN A 272 20.51 0.09 -13.00
C GLN A 272 20.95 1.44 -13.57
N GLY A 273 20.49 2.54 -12.92
CA GLY A 273 20.87 3.90 -13.30
C GLY A 273 19.71 4.87 -13.15
N LEU A 274 19.97 6.14 -13.42
CA LEU A 274 19.02 7.24 -13.41
C LEU A 274 18.67 7.61 -14.85
N ILE A 275 17.38 7.60 -15.19
CA ILE A 275 16.89 8.00 -16.50
C ILE A 275 16.12 9.31 -16.36
N ALA A 276 16.48 10.34 -17.12
CA ALA A 276 15.73 11.58 -17.17
C ALA A 276 14.69 11.55 -18.31
N CYS A 277 13.49 12.03 -18.03
CA CYS A 277 12.43 12.26 -19.02
C CYS A 277 12.08 13.75 -19.00
N ILE A 278 12.36 14.46 -20.11
CA ILE A 278 12.09 15.88 -20.28
C ILE A 278 10.92 16.02 -21.24
N ASP A 279 9.77 16.39 -20.73
CA ASP A 279 8.51 16.48 -21.47
C ASP A 279 7.55 17.42 -20.71
N ASP A 280 6.94 18.37 -21.39
CA ASP A 280 5.99 19.31 -20.77
C ASP A 280 4.67 18.65 -20.35
N SER A 281 4.40 17.44 -20.86
CA SER A 281 3.26 16.63 -20.43
C SER A 281 3.63 15.75 -19.25
N PRO A 282 3.09 16.01 -18.04
CA PRO A 282 3.31 15.14 -16.87
C PRO A 282 2.89 13.70 -17.12
N GLN A 283 1.91 13.47 -18.00
CA GLN A 283 1.38 12.14 -18.32
C GLN A 283 2.44 11.25 -18.96
N ILE A 284 3.25 11.80 -19.90
CA ILE A 284 4.35 11.06 -20.54
C ILE A 284 5.42 10.68 -19.51
N GLY A 285 5.75 11.61 -18.60
CA GLY A 285 6.67 11.33 -17.50
C GLY A 285 6.20 10.16 -16.62
N LEU A 286 4.94 10.16 -16.22
CA LEU A 286 4.33 9.09 -15.43
C LEU A 286 4.26 7.75 -16.19
N GLU A 287 4.01 7.79 -17.50
CA GLU A 287 4.00 6.60 -18.35
C GLU A 287 5.42 6.00 -18.46
N MET A 288 6.43 6.83 -18.67
CA MET A 288 7.83 6.40 -18.64
C MET A 288 8.23 5.84 -17.26
N GLN A 289 7.79 6.45 -16.18
CA GLN A 289 8.02 5.98 -14.82
C GLN A 289 7.43 4.58 -14.62
N ARG A 290 6.18 4.35 -15.03
CA ARG A 290 5.51 3.03 -14.95
C ARG A 290 6.25 1.94 -15.76
N ILE A 291 6.94 2.30 -16.83
CA ILE A 291 7.73 1.38 -17.64
C ILE A 291 9.10 1.11 -17.01
N LEU A 292 9.77 2.15 -16.51
CA LEU A 292 11.19 2.10 -16.14
C LEU A 292 11.44 1.66 -14.67
N GLU A 293 10.58 2.05 -13.72
CA GLU A 293 10.75 1.68 -12.32
C GLU A 293 10.68 0.16 -12.08
N PRO A 294 9.74 -0.60 -12.70
CA PRO A 294 9.73 -2.05 -12.57
C PRO A 294 11.00 -2.74 -13.12
N LEU A 295 11.72 -2.04 -14.03
CA LEU A 295 12.98 -2.49 -14.60
C LEU A 295 14.21 -2.10 -13.74
N GLY A 296 14.00 -1.46 -12.58
CA GLY A 296 15.06 -1.10 -11.64
C GLY A 296 15.72 0.25 -11.91
N PHE A 297 15.15 1.13 -12.75
CA PHE A 297 15.66 2.47 -12.99
C PHE A 297 14.99 3.51 -12.11
N ASP A 298 15.78 4.45 -11.58
CA ASP A 298 15.23 5.70 -11.04
C ASP A 298 14.81 6.62 -12.20
N VAL A 299 13.66 7.28 -12.09
CA VAL A 299 13.14 8.16 -13.14
C VAL A 299 13.08 9.60 -12.65
N LEU A 300 13.72 10.49 -13.39
CA LEU A 300 13.73 11.93 -13.15
C LEU A 300 12.81 12.61 -14.17
N ILE A 301 11.61 12.97 -13.73
CA ILE A 301 10.64 13.68 -14.58
C ILE A 301 10.91 15.18 -14.51
N ILE A 302 11.08 15.82 -15.67
CA ILE A 302 11.32 17.26 -15.80
C ILE A 302 10.25 17.83 -16.74
N THR A 303 9.28 18.54 -16.19
CA THR A 303 8.17 19.15 -16.93
C THR A 303 8.45 20.61 -17.35
N GLU A 304 9.49 21.21 -16.80
CA GLU A 304 9.92 22.58 -17.14
C GLU A 304 11.25 22.59 -17.90
N PRO A 305 11.22 22.66 -19.23
CA PRO A 305 12.43 22.55 -20.07
C PRO A 305 13.53 23.56 -19.76
N LEU A 306 13.17 24.78 -19.35
CA LEU A 306 14.12 25.85 -19.02
C LEU A 306 14.99 25.50 -17.79
N GLN A 307 14.47 24.69 -16.87
CA GLN A 307 15.21 24.26 -15.68
C GLN A 307 15.98 22.96 -15.91
N SER A 308 15.74 22.28 -17.04
CA SER A 308 16.28 20.94 -17.31
C SER A 308 17.80 20.86 -17.18
N VAL A 309 18.52 21.83 -17.74
CA VAL A 309 19.98 21.81 -17.72
C VAL A 309 20.56 21.85 -16.31
N SER A 310 20.02 22.70 -15.43
CA SER A 310 20.46 22.80 -14.05
C SER A 310 20.18 21.54 -13.26
N ILE A 311 19.03 20.94 -13.46
CA ILE A 311 18.61 19.69 -12.81
C ILE A 311 19.48 18.52 -13.32
N LEU A 312 19.70 18.42 -14.63
CA LEU A 312 20.53 17.38 -15.22
C LEU A 312 21.99 17.44 -14.72
N LEU A 313 22.56 18.65 -14.57
CA LEU A 313 23.93 18.82 -14.04
C LEU A 313 24.06 18.34 -12.61
N GLN A 314 23.04 18.53 -11.78
CA GLN A 314 23.01 18.07 -10.41
C GLN A 314 22.80 16.55 -10.28
N ARG A 315 21.91 15.99 -11.10
CA ARG A 315 21.45 14.61 -10.96
C ARG A 315 22.23 13.61 -11.82
N LYS A 316 22.88 14.04 -12.90
CA LYS A 316 23.74 13.26 -13.82
C LYS A 316 23.08 11.93 -14.25
N PRO A 317 22.03 11.96 -15.07
CA PRO A 317 21.37 10.75 -15.54
C PRO A 317 22.26 9.93 -16.49
N ASP A 318 21.98 8.64 -16.58
CA ASP A 318 22.68 7.70 -17.48
C ASP A 318 22.06 7.68 -18.88
N LEU A 319 20.81 8.12 -19.03
CA LEU A 319 20.08 8.24 -20.28
C LEU A 319 19.05 9.37 -20.18
N ILE A 320 18.82 10.10 -21.27
CA ILE A 320 17.85 11.19 -21.35
C ILE A 320 16.84 10.89 -22.44
N PHE A 321 15.54 10.82 -22.11
CA PHE A 321 14.44 10.96 -23.05
C PHE A 321 14.04 12.42 -23.14
N LEU A 322 13.92 12.94 -24.36
CA LEU A 322 13.71 14.38 -24.62
C LEU A 322 12.59 14.58 -25.63
N ASP A 323 11.55 15.29 -25.26
CA ASP A 323 10.54 15.73 -26.23
C ASP A 323 11.06 16.83 -27.15
N LEU A 324 10.57 16.82 -28.36
CA LEU A 324 10.91 17.83 -29.38
C LEU A 324 10.06 19.09 -29.29
N ILE A 325 8.79 18.94 -28.91
CA ILE A 325 7.82 20.02 -29.01
C ILE A 325 7.35 20.37 -27.58
N MET A 326 7.98 21.39 -27.04
CA MET A 326 7.67 21.90 -25.69
C MET A 326 7.42 23.41 -25.74
N PRO A 327 6.57 23.97 -24.87
CA PRO A 327 6.39 25.41 -24.75
C PRO A 327 7.71 26.11 -24.43
N ASN A 328 7.96 27.24 -25.13
CA ASN A 328 9.11 28.10 -24.89
C ASN A 328 10.51 27.44 -25.10
N THR A 329 10.60 26.22 -25.59
CA THR A 329 11.86 25.50 -25.81
C THR A 329 11.74 24.56 -27.01
N ASN A 330 12.77 24.61 -27.88
CA ASN A 330 12.88 23.67 -28.96
C ASN A 330 13.78 22.50 -28.55
N GLY A 331 13.22 21.26 -28.51
CA GLY A 331 13.98 20.07 -28.12
C GLY A 331 15.23 19.80 -28.95
N TYR A 332 15.27 20.20 -30.23
CA TYR A 332 16.48 20.11 -31.07
C TYR A 332 17.59 21.03 -30.55
N GLU A 333 17.24 22.26 -30.15
CA GLU A 333 18.21 23.23 -29.62
C GLU A 333 18.75 22.75 -28.26
N LEU A 334 17.87 22.24 -27.41
CA LEU A 334 18.24 21.65 -26.10
C LEU A 334 19.18 20.44 -26.31
N CYS A 335 18.85 19.54 -27.22
CA CYS A 335 19.71 18.41 -27.58
C CYS A 335 21.10 18.88 -28.05
N THR A 336 21.13 19.84 -28.94
CA THR A 336 22.38 20.43 -29.44
C THR A 336 23.21 21.09 -28.34
N PHE A 337 22.54 21.78 -27.40
CA PHE A 337 23.17 22.40 -26.25
C PHE A 337 23.76 21.34 -25.29
N LEU A 338 23.01 20.31 -24.98
CA LEU A 338 23.48 19.21 -24.14
C LEU A 338 24.70 18.52 -24.74
N ARG A 339 24.73 18.29 -26.06
CA ARG A 339 25.89 17.71 -26.77
C ARG A 339 27.14 18.56 -26.73
N LYS A 340 26.99 19.88 -26.65
CA LYS A 340 28.13 20.81 -26.51
C LYS A 340 28.65 20.86 -25.05
N THR A 341 27.88 20.40 -24.10
CA THR A 341 28.26 20.40 -22.68
C THR A 341 29.04 19.13 -22.37
N THR A 342 30.26 19.23 -21.90
CA THR A 342 31.18 18.10 -21.66
C THR A 342 30.58 16.99 -20.83
N THR A 343 29.76 17.32 -19.82
CA THR A 343 29.08 16.35 -18.94
C THR A 343 28.12 15.44 -19.70
N PHE A 344 27.52 15.89 -20.81
CA PHE A 344 26.45 15.15 -21.51
C PHE A 344 26.89 14.64 -22.89
N GLN A 345 28.14 14.80 -23.27
CA GLN A 345 28.64 14.40 -24.60
C GLN A 345 28.41 12.92 -24.87
N GLU A 346 28.65 12.07 -23.88
CA GLU A 346 28.56 10.61 -24.00
C GLU A 346 27.21 10.05 -23.50
N ILE A 347 26.40 10.85 -22.79
CA ILE A 347 25.13 10.39 -22.28
C ILE A 347 24.15 10.18 -23.43
N PRO A 348 23.52 9.00 -23.58
CA PRO A 348 22.51 8.77 -24.60
C PRO A 348 21.33 9.73 -24.48
N ILE A 349 21.02 10.44 -25.56
CA ILE A 349 19.83 11.29 -25.68
C ILE A 349 18.90 10.68 -26.71
N VAL A 350 17.76 10.23 -26.28
CA VAL A 350 16.71 9.61 -27.10
C VAL A 350 15.58 10.60 -27.28
N ILE A 351 15.29 10.96 -28.51
CA ILE A 351 14.15 11.85 -28.79
C ILE A 351 12.85 11.11 -28.64
N LEU A 352 11.93 11.67 -27.84
CA LEU A 352 10.57 11.17 -27.60
C LEU A 352 9.56 12.13 -28.27
N THR A 353 8.85 11.69 -29.31
CA THR A 353 7.98 12.62 -30.06
C THR A 353 6.74 11.96 -30.67
N GLY A 354 5.65 12.72 -30.76
CA GLY A 354 4.44 12.33 -31.49
C GLY A 354 4.55 12.44 -33.03
N ARG A 355 5.65 12.99 -33.59
CA ARG A 355 5.87 13.13 -35.03
C ARG A 355 6.91 12.14 -35.50
N ASP A 356 6.51 11.18 -36.34
CA ASP A 356 7.32 10.03 -36.77
C ASP A 356 7.86 10.18 -38.19
N GLY A 357 7.96 11.42 -38.67
CA GLY A 357 8.39 11.74 -40.05
C GLY A 357 9.87 11.50 -40.27
N VAL A 358 10.24 11.08 -41.48
CA VAL A 358 11.64 10.89 -41.91
C VAL A 358 12.47 12.18 -41.72
N ILE A 359 11.87 13.34 -41.94
CA ILE A 359 12.49 14.63 -41.76
C ILE A 359 12.85 14.91 -40.31
N ASP A 360 11.95 14.56 -39.39
CA ASP A 360 12.16 14.78 -37.94
C ASP A 360 13.28 13.87 -37.40
N ARG A 361 13.38 12.65 -37.89
CA ARG A 361 14.49 11.73 -37.57
C ARG A 361 15.83 12.25 -38.04
N VAL A 362 15.90 12.79 -39.25
CA VAL A 362 17.15 13.40 -39.80
C VAL A 362 17.55 14.61 -38.96
N ARG A 363 16.61 15.50 -38.62
CA ARG A 363 16.87 16.67 -37.78
C ARG A 363 17.34 16.28 -36.38
N ALA A 364 16.70 15.27 -35.74
CA ALA A 364 17.12 14.75 -34.46
C ALA A 364 18.56 14.25 -34.48
N LYS A 365 18.93 13.50 -35.53
CA LYS A 365 20.30 13.01 -35.72
C LYS A 365 21.29 14.14 -35.91
N MET A 366 20.93 15.18 -36.67
CA MET A 366 21.77 16.37 -36.86
C MET A 366 21.94 17.18 -35.56
N ALA A 367 20.94 17.17 -34.66
CA ALA A 367 21.02 17.77 -33.32
C ALA A 367 21.87 16.95 -32.34
N GLY A 368 22.31 15.74 -32.73
CA GLY A 368 23.18 14.88 -31.93
C GLY A 368 22.43 13.86 -31.09
N SER A 369 21.15 13.54 -31.38
CA SER A 369 20.43 12.49 -30.69
C SER A 369 21.06 11.12 -30.95
N SER A 370 21.01 10.24 -29.94
CA SER A 370 21.50 8.87 -30.01
C SER A 370 20.49 7.92 -30.65
N ASP A 371 19.20 8.17 -30.41
CA ASP A 371 18.09 7.40 -30.95
C ASP A 371 16.77 8.19 -30.93
N PHE A 372 15.69 7.53 -31.32
CA PHE A 372 14.38 8.11 -31.50
C PHE A 372 13.28 7.13 -31.04
N LEU A 373 12.28 7.61 -30.32
CA LEU A 373 11.14 6.84 -29.82
C LEU A 373 9.82 7.61 -30.09
N SER A 374 8.85 6.96 -30.70
CA SER A 374 7.53 7.56 -30.94
C SER A 374 6.66 7.53 -29.68
N LYS A 375 5.89 8.59 -29.44
CA LYS A 375 4.82 8.65 -28.43
C LYS A 375 3.53 7.95 -28.97
N PRO A 376 2.78 7.22 -28.14
CA PRO A 376 3.06 6.89 -26.74
C PRO A 376 4.24 5.91 -26.60
N PRO A 377 5.01 5.96 -25.49
CA PRO A 377 6.13 5.05 -25.26
C PRO A 377 5.64 3.60 -25.12
N ASP A 378 6.26 2.71 -25.87
CA ASP A 378 5.97 1.28 -25.89
C ASP A 378 7.05 0.51 -25.15
N LEU A 379 6.66 -0.39 -24.23
CA LEU A 379 7.58 -1.16 -23.40
C LEU A 379 8.66 -1.88 -24.23
N ALA A 380 8.29 -2.53 -25.34
CA ALA A 380 9.23 -3.29 -26.15
C ALA A 380 10.29 -2.39 -26.79
N LYS A 381 9.89 -1.21 -27.27
CA LYS A 381 10.81 -0.22 -27.86
C LYS A 381 11.69 0.43 -26.79
N VAL A 382 11.15 0.73 -25.61
CA VAL A 382 11.92 1.26 -24.48
C VAL A 382 12.99 0.23 -24.08
N LEU A 383 12.64 -1.05 -23.96
CA LEU A 383 13.58 -2.14 -23.65
C LEU A 383 14.70 -2.24 -24.70
N GLN A 384 14.39 -2.09 -26.00
CA GLN A 384 15.42 -2.08 -27.05
C GLN A 384 16.43 -0.94 -26.86
N ILE A 385 15.95 0.24 -26.49
CA ILE A 385 16.79 1.42 -26.22
C ILE A 385 17.65 1.19 -24.99
N LEU A 386 17.10 0.68 -23.91
CA LEU A 386 17.83 0.38 -22.67
C LEU A 386 18.94 -0.65 -22.92
N ARG A 387 18.63 -1.74 -23.61
CA ARG A 387 19.62 -2.77 -23.99
C ARG A 387 20.73 -2.23 -24.85
N LYS A 388 20.40 -1.31 -25.77
CA LYS A 388 21.37 -0.69 -26.69
C LYS A 388 22.35 0.22 -25.98
N PHE A 389 21.90 1.00 -25.00
CA PHE A 389 22.70 2.07 -24.41
C PHE A 389 23.17 1.80 -22.97
N LEU A 390 22.41 1.05 -22.17
CA LEU A 390 22.70 0.81 -20.74
C LEU A 390 23.14 -0.62 -20.43
N LYS A 391 23.36 -1.47 -21.45
CA LYS A 391 23.80 -2.87 -21.29
C LYS A 391 22.95 -3.68 -20.30
N VAL A 392 21.65 -3.48 -20.34
CA VAL A 392 20.70 -4.22 -19.51
C VAL A 392 20.72 -5.70 -19.92
N ALA A 393 20.70 -6.61 -18.93
CA ALA A 393 20.75 -8.05 -19.17
C ALA A 393 19.56 -8.54 -20.02
N GLU A 394 19.76 -9.64 -20.77
CA GLU A 394 18.72 -10.21 -21.67
C GLU A 394 17.52 -10.82 -20.90
N ASP A 395 17.67 -11.04 -19.60
CA ASP A 395 16.68 -11.74 -18.75
C ASP A 395 15.63 -10.81 -18.10
N ILE A 396 15.49 -9.56 -18.59
CA ILE A 396 14.49 -8.59 -18.12
C ILE A 396 13.35 -8.44 -19.13
#